data_50fad3f5953656e41f9c907b851e6a8d
#
_entry.id   50fad3f5953656e41f9c907b851e6a8d
#
_cell.length_a   1.000
_cell.length_b   1.000
_cell.length_c   1.000
_cell.angle_alpha   90.00
_cell.angle_beta   90.00
_cell.angle_gamma   90.00
#
_symmetry.space_group_name_H-M   'P 1'
#
loop_
_entity.id
_entity.type
_entity.pdbx_description
1 polymer ?
#
loop_
_entity_poly.entity_id
_entity_poly.type
_entity_poly.pdbx_seq_one_letter_code
_entity_poly.pdbx_strand_id
1 'polypeptide(L)'
;MKFRNISLVFLLAVAAGAAAAAPNWVRIESPHFELFTNAGERSGRRTILYFEQVRDFFLKTGSVGEVPSTPVRIIRFRSPREFDPYRPYKAASAFYMSSPKRDLIVMGTPNRQTKNAAVHEYVHLLVKHSGAEIPVWLNEGLAELYSTLEPQGKQVTFGKPARLLGDRKWLPIKELISVDYDSPHFDESDRTKVFYAQSWALTHMLCLSNQYRERFSDFLKGVDGDTGEEAFRWVYGKTLEQVESDFKRYVVRKRLPTVEYEIRLNKSAERPKVQPATATEVSLVQAGLLVGLNRREQALEIYRDLARKDPGNWRIPEALGYLASYSGDGESARRHFARAVELEAANPRLYYDFARLLQEADAEPEVIKPVLRKAIALEPDFDNAHRLLGSILLMEGKAGMALAQLMRVKQISREEAVHHYQTVAQLYHRLGRLEAARQAAALCRKYARSSDEVDLAEELMEWLGVGSDVAPEDAPPLAAAAGTPEATAFGPPLEESDRPLNAPASASGTQMAPPRVEVQGSFSRLDCLGERARLHLQIEGGELPLAILDAASVKVSGPEGGLVELSCGEQKPRPVMVEYQPFEDLDFGTEGVVKVIQFR
;
A
#
# COMPACT_ATOMS: atom_id res chain seq x y z
N MET A 1 65.11 -47.28 -8.48
CA MET A 1 63.95 -46.91 -9.25
C MET A 1 63.02 -46.07 -8.35
N LYS A 2 62.96 -44.76 -8.56
CA LYS A 2 62.13 -43.85 -7.77
C LYS A 2 60.85 -43.56 -8.56
N PHE A 3 59.68 -43.98 -8.02
CA PHE A 3 58.39 -43.59 -8.57
C PHE A 3 58.01 -42.19 -8.03
N ARG A 4 57.84 -41.25 -8.94
CA ARG A 4 57.29 -39.90 -8.66
C ARG A 4 55.79 -39.94 -8.80
N ASN A 5 55.07 -39.79 -7.70
CA ASN A 5 53.62 -39.53 -7.72
C ASN A 5 53.34 -38.11 -8.25
N ILE A 6 52.66 -38.03 -9.37
CA ILE A 6 52.11 -36.78 -9.89
C ILE A 6 50.66 -36.69 -9.41
N SER A 7 50.40 -35.85 -8.40
CA SER A 7 49.04 -35.48 -8.01
C SER A 7 48.48 -34.46 -9.01
N LEU A 8 47.49 -34.91 -9.74
CA LEU A 8 46.71 -34.05 -10.65
C LEU A 8 45.66 -33.28 -9.83
N VAL A 9 45.91 -32.02 -9.56
CA VAL A 9 44.90 -31.11 -8.95
C VAL A 9 43.97 -30.64 -10.06
N PHE A 10 42.73 -31.15 -10.06
CA PHE A 10 41.66 -30.62 -10.88
C PHE A 10 41.16 -29.29 -10.28
N LEU A 11 41.58 -28.18 -10.86
CA LEU A 11 40.96 -26.89 -10.62
C LEU A 11 39.61 -26.87 -11.36
N LEU A 12 38.52 -27.05 -10.64
CA LEU A 12 37.17 -26.72 -11.12
C LEU A 12 37.08 -25.20 -11.18
N ALA A 13 37.30 -24.64 -12.38
CA ALA A 13 36.92 -23.29 -12.68
C ALA A 13 35.40 -23.20 -12.75
N VAL A 14 34.76 -22.72 -11.69
CA VAL A 14 33.38 -22.27 -11.73
C VAL A 14 33.36 -21.03 -12.61
N ALA A 15 33.01 -21.21 -13.87
CA ALA A 15 32.70 -20.11 -14.77
C ALA A 15 31.40 -19.48 -14.27
N ALA A 16 31.52 -18.41 -13.47
CA ALA A 16 30.41 -17.49 -13.23
C ALA A 16 30.04 -16.89 -14.59
N GLY A 17 29.00 -17.44 -15.21
CA GLY A 17 28.48 -16.92 -16.47
C GLY A 17 28.07 -15.47 -16.26
N ALA A 18 28.82 -14.55 -16.83
CA ALA A 18 28.47 -13.14 -16.83
C ALA A 18 27.13 -12.99 -17.57
N ALA A 19 26.06 -12.68 -16.82
CA ALA A 19 24.75 -12.43 -17.41
C ALA A 19 24.88 -11.29 -18.43
N ALA A 20 24.45 -11.54 -19.67
CA ALA A 20 24.57 -10.58 -20.76
C ALA A 20 23.79 -9.29 -20.42
N ALA A 21 24.42 -8.14 -20.61
CA ALA A 21 23.76 -6.85 -20.39
C ALA A 21 22.60 -6.68 -21.37
N ALA A 22 21.47 -6.15 -20.87
CA ALA A 22 20.35 -5.80 -21.73
C ALA A 22 20.75 -4.59 -22.61
N PRO A 23 20.56 -4.64 -23.94
CA PRO A 23 20.94 -3.54 -24.81
C PRO A 23 20.32 -2.23 -24.32
N ASN A 24 21.16 -1.24 -24.05
CA ASN A 24 20.80 0.13 -23.64
C ASN A 24 20.12 0.31 -22.27
N TRP A 25 19.92 -0.71 -21.46
CA TRP A 25 19.38 -0.55 -20.11
C TRP A 25 20.48 -0.33 -19.08
N VAL A 26 20.25 0.64 -18.20
CA VAL A 26 21.09 0.92 -17.03
C VAL A 26 20.26 0.89 -15.76
N ARG A 27 20.88 0.40 -14.70
CA ARG A 27 20.39 0.46 -13.33
C ARG A 27 21.16 1.55 -12.61
N ILE A 28 20.43 2.46 -11.96
CA ILE A 28 21.00 3.58 -11.21
C ILE A 28 20.44 3.54 -9.79
N GLU A 29 21.31 3.57 -8.80
CA GLU A 29 20.96 3.46 -7.40
C GLU A 29 21.38 4.71 -6.64
N SER A 30 20.46 5.23 -5.83
CA SER A 30 20.66 6.26 -4.82
C SER A 30 20.12 5.77 -3.47
N PRO A 31 20.27 6.51 -2.37
CA PRO A 31 19.79 6.06 -1.07
C PRO A 31 18.29 5.70 -1.03
N HIS A 32 17.44 6.41 -1.79
CA HIS A 32 16.00 6.27 -1.70
C HIS A 32 15.34 5.82 -3.01
N PHE A 33 16.11 5.67 -4.09
CA PHE A 33 15.58 5.27 -5.40
C PHE A 33 16.48 4.28 -6.13
N GLU A 34 15.83 3.37 -6.84
CA GLU A 34 16.47 2.47 -7.80
C GLU A 34 15.80 2.68 -9.16
N LEU A 35 16.55 3.17 -10.14
CA LEU A 35 16.03 3.46 -11.48
C LEU A 35 16.50 2.43 -12.50
N PHE A 36 15.55 1.84 -13.23
CA PHE A 36 15.81 1.10 -14.47
C PHE A 36 15.41 1.96 -15.66
N THR A 37 16.34 2.18 -16.60
CA THR A 37 16.04 2.99 -17.79
C THR A 37 16.87 2.61 -19.01
N ASN A 38 16.23 2.69 -20.18
CA ASN A 38 16.90 2.60 -21.48
C ASN A 38 17.07 3.98 -22.17
N ALA A 39 16.79 5.07 -21.43
CA ALA A 39 16.95 6.44 -21.94
C ALA A 39 18.36 7.02 -21.75
N GLY A 40 19.34 6.17 -21.42
CA GLY A 40 20.73 6.50 -21.24
C GLY A 40 21.10 7.01 -19.84
N GLU A 41 22.37 6.81 -19.47
CA GLU A 41 22.92 7.11 -18.15
C GLU A 41 22.72 8.57 -17.72
N ARG A 42 23.13 9.53 -18.57
CA ARG A 42 23.03 10.96 -18.25
C ARG A 42 21.60 11.39 -17.93
N SER A 43 20.66 10.82 -18.66
CA SER A 43 19.24 11.11 -18.49
C SER A 43 18.69 10.45 -17.23
N GLY A 44 19.12 9.22 -16.94
CA GLY A 44 18.79 8.49 -15.72
C GLY A 44 19.30 9.18 -14.45
N ARG A 45 20.57 9.61 -14.45
CA ARG A 45 21.13 10.38 -13.32
C ARG A 45 20.33 11.64 -13.01
N ARG A 46 19.90 12.37 -14.05
CA ARG A 46 19.03 13.56 -13.87
C ARG A 46 17.67 13.21 -13.31
N THR A 47 17.11 12.07 -13.69
CA THR A 47 15.82 11.62 -13.16
C THR A 47 15.94 11.29 -11.67
N ILE A 48 16.92 10.49 -11.29
CA ILE A 48 17.08 10.08 -9.88
C ILE A 48 17.40 11.29 -8.97
N LEU A 49 18.28 12.18 -9.43
CA LEU A 49 18.60 13.41 -8.70
C LEU A 49 17.36 14.29 -8.48
N TYR A 50 16.50 14.38 -9.49
CA TYR A 50 15.25 15.11 -9.39
C TYR A 50 14.33 14.53 -8.31
N PHE A 51 14.16 13.20 -8.26
CA PHE A 51 13.34 12.56 -7.24
C PHE A 51 13.94 12.67 -5.82
N GLU A 52 15.26 12.58 -5.69
CA GLU A 52 15.96 12.83 -4.42
C GLU A 52 15.71 14.26 -3.92
N GLN A 53 15.72 15.25 -4.82
CA GLN A 53 15.42 16.64 -4.50
C GLN A 53 13.97 16.84 -4.09
N VAL A 54 13.04 16.22 -4.80
CA VAL A 54 11.59 16.26 -4.45
C VAL A 54 11.37 15.65 -3.07
N ARG A 55 11.98 14.49 -2.81
CA ARG A 55 11.87 13.81 -1.50
C ARG A 55 12.45 14.66 -0.36
N ASP A 56 13.66 15.18 -0.52
CA ASP A 56 14.30 16.02 0.49
C ASP A 56 13.45 17.28 0.81
N PHE A 57 12.92 17.91 -0.24
CA PHE A 57 12.03 19.04 -0.08
C PHE A 57 10.73 18.67 0.65
N PHE A 58 10.07 17.59 0.23
CA PHE A 58 8.81 17.13 0.83
C PHE A 58 8.98 16.80 2.33
N LEU A 59 10.03 16.08 2.70
CA LEU A 59 10.30 15.74 4.10
C LEU A 59 10.62 16.95 4.97
N LYS A 60 11.23 17.99 4.41
CA LYS A 60 11.55 19.21 5.15
C LYS A 60 10.36 20.15 5.31
N THR A 61 9.40 20.10 4.43
CA THR A 61 8.30 21.06 4.38
C THR A 61 6.91 20.43 4.60
N GLY A 62 6.79 19.12 4.42
CA GLY A 62 5.50 18.44 4.26
C GLY A 62 4.97 17.92 5.56
N SER A 63 5.34 18.10 6.71
CA SER A 63 4.66 17.65 7.96
C SER A 63 4.19 16.18 7.92
N VAL A 64 4.80 15.36 7.12
CA VAL A 64 4.50 13.93 6.95
C VAL A 64 5.49 13.12 7.77
N GLY A 65 4.99 12.07 8.42
CA GLY A 65 5.76 11.18 9.27
C GLY A 65 6.92 10.45 8.59
N GLU A 66 7.41 9.40 9.20
CA GLU A 66 8.52 8.59 8.67
C GLU A 66 8.16 7.95 7.32
N VAL A 67 9.08 8.05 6.37
CA VAL A 67 8.95 7.44 5.04
C VAL A 67 9.79 6.15 4.99
N PRO A 68 9.30 5.07 4.38
CA PRO A 68 9.96 3.78 4.35
C PRO A 68 11.43 3.84 3.94
N SER A 69 12.23 2.99 4.55
CA SER A 69 13.65 2.85 4.23
C SER A 69 13.90 2.12 2.90
N THR A 70 12.93 1.35 2.41
CA THR A 70 13.07 0.62 1.14
C THR A 70 13.05 1.58 -0.05
N PRO A 71 14.10 1.56 -0.91
CA PRO A 71 14.14 2.46 -2.04
C PRO A 71 13.00 2.21 -3.03
N VAL A 72 12.34 3.30 -3.46
CA VAL A 72 11.30 3.26 -4.50
C VAL A 72 11.93 2.91 -5.85
N ARG A 73 11.34 1.99 -6.59
CA ARG A 73 11.80 1.65 -7.93
C ARG A 73 11.15 2.55 -8.97
N ILE A 74 11.96 3.18 -9.79
CA ILE A 74 11.52 3.95 -10.94
C ILE A 74 11.83 3.15 -12.21
N ILE A 75 10.82 2.94 -13.04
CA ILE A 75 10.99 2.33 -14.37
C ILE A 75 10.70 3.43 -15.38
N ARG A 76 11.72 3.78 -16.16
CA ARG A 76 11.62 4.88 -17.12
C ARG A 76 11.98 4.42 -18.52
N PHE A 77 11.01 4.53 -19.42
CA PHE A 77 11.19 4.19 -20.83
C PHE A 77 11.73 5.37 -21.64
N ARG A 78 12.47 5.05 -22.71
CA ARG A 78 13.04 6.04 -23.63
C ARG A 78 11.98 6.71 -24.50
N SER A 79 10.96 5.97 -24.89
CA SER A 79 9.95 6.42 -25.85
C SER A 79 8.53 6.01 -25.44
N PRO A 80 7.47 6.73 -25.92
CA PRO A 80 6.10 6.33 -25.69
C PRO A 80 5.80 4.91 -26.19
N ARG A 81 6.35 4.53 -27.36
CA ARG A 81 6.15 3.20 -27.96
C ARG A 81 6.65 2.07 -27.05
N GLU A 82 7.73 2.27 -26.33
CA GLU A 82 8.27 1.29 -25.37
C GLU A 82 7.48 1.27 -24.05
N PHE A 83 6.85 2.39 -23.70
CA PHE A 83 5.99 2.49 -22.52
C PHE A 83 4.59 1.96 -22.76
N ASP A 84 4.04 2.08 -23.99
CA ASP A 84 2.66 1.72 -24.34
C ASP A 84 2.23 0.30 -23.89
N PRO A 85 3.08 -0.75 -23.98
CA PRO A 85 2.72 -2.07 -23.47
C PRO A 85 2.49 -2.14 -21.97
N TYR A 86 2.92 -1.14 -21.21
CA TYR A 86 2.86 -1.10 -19.74
C TYR A 86 1.94 -0.01 -19.22
N ARG A 87 1.17 0.66 -20.08
CA ARG A 87 0.21 1.67 -19.63
C ARG A 87 -0.99 1.02 -18.97
N PRO A 88 -1.44 1.51 -17.80
CA PRO A 88 -2.69 1.09 -17.20
C PRO A 88 -3.89 1.55 -18.07
N TYR A 89 -3.83 2.77 -18.63
CA TYR A 89 -4.81 3.33 -19.56
C TYR A 89 -4.13 4.26 -20.58
N LYS A 90 -4.78 4.50 -21.74
CA LYS A 90 -4.19 5.15 -22.92
C LYS A 90 -3.54 6.52 -22.65
N ALA A 91 -4.08 7.26 -21.72
CA ALA A 91 -3.64 8.62 -21.44
C ALA A 91 -2.55 8.73 -20.35
N ALA A 92 -2.26 7.65 -19.61
CA ALA A 92 -1.23 7.67 -18.59
C ALA A 92 0.14 8.01 -19.18
N SER A 93 0.79 9.06 -18.69
CA SER A 93 2.17 9.40 -19.02
C SER A 93 3.17 8.91 -17.96
N ALA A 94 2.69 8.75 -16.73
CA ALA A 94 3.32 8.09 -15.60
C ALA A 94 2.23 7.51 -14.71
N PHE A 95 2.57 6.60 -13.82
CA PHE A 95 1.69 6.06 -12.79
C PHE A 95 2.52 5.46 -11.64
N TYR A 96 1.87 5.35 -10.47
CA TYR A 96 2.38 4.66 -9.30
C TYR A 96 1.72 3.28 -9.17
N MET A 97 2.45 2.37 -8.60
CA MET A 97 1.95 1.04 -8.25
C MET A 97 2.60 0.57 -6.95
N SER A 98 1.78 0.24 -5.96
CA SER A 98 2.25 -0.41 -4.75
C SER A 98 2.52 -1.89 -5.00
N SER A 99 3.51 -2.44 -4.36
CA SER A 99 3.70 -3.88 -4.32
C SER A 99 4.23 -4.30 -2.95
N PRO A 100 3.97 -5.54 -2.52
CA PRO A 100 4.42 -6.03 -1.22
C PRO A 100 5.93 -5.96 -0.99
N LYS A 101 6.70 -5.93 -2.08
CA LYS A 101 8.16 -5.89 -2.02
C LYS A 101 8.73 -4.49 -2.14
N ARG A 102 8.10 -3.63 -2.93
CA ARG A 102 8.66 -2.32 -3.28
C ARG A 102 7.67 -1.49 -4.10
N ASP A 103 7.54 -0.25 -3.76
CA ASP A 103 6.78 0.71 -4.54
C ASP A 103 7.45 1.03 -5.88
N LEU A 104 6.61 1.22 -6.90
CA LEU A 104 7.03 1.44 -8.28
C LEU A 104 6.46 2.76 -8.80
N ILE A 105 7.31 3.55 -9.43
CA ILE A 105 6.91 4.67 -10.28
C ILE A 105 7.28 4.31 -11.70
N VAL A 106 6.29 4.30 -12.59
CA VAL A 106 6.51 3.96 -14.00
C VAL A 106 6.26 5.19 -14.85
N MET A 107 7.19 5.51 -15.75
CA MET A 107 7.08 6.71 -16.55
C MET A 107 7.62 6.50 -17.96
N GLY A 108 6.96 7.15 -18.91
CA GLY A 108 7.37 7.20 -20.31
C GLY A 108 8.49 8.21 -20.57
N THR A 109 8.46 8.81 -21.74
CA THR A 109 9.46 9.81 -22.17
C THR A 109 9.44 11.03 -21.23
N PRO A 110 10.58 11.49 -20.75
CA PRO A 110 10.64 12.60 -19.82
C PRO A 110 10.45 13.94 -20.54
N ASN A 111 9.27 14.40 -20.59
CA ASN A 111 8.95 15.80 -20.77
C ASN A 111 8.50 16.41 -19.42
N ARG A 112 8.19 17.70 -19.39
CA ARG A 112 7.75 18.36 -18.16
C ARG A 112 6.47 17.72 -17.61
N GLN A 113 5.51 17.41 -18.46
CA GLN A 113 4.23 16.80 -18.08
C GLN A 113 4.41 15.42 -17.45
N THR A 114 5.22 14.55 -18.07
CA THR A 114 5.52 13.21 -17.53
C THR A 114 6.23 13.27 -16.18
N LYS A 115 7.14 14.26 -15.99
CA LYS A 115 7.81 14.44 -14.70
C LYS A 115 6.83 14.90 -13.63
N ASN A 116 5.97 15.86 -13.95
CA ASN A 116 4.96 16.36 -13.02
C ASN A 116 4.01 15.23 -12.62
N ALA A 117 3.53 14.45 -13.59
CA ALA A 117 2.69 13.27 -13.30
C ALA A 117 3.42 12.26 -12.38
N ALA A 118 4.68 11.96 -12.66
CA ALA A 118 5.44 11.02 -11.82
C ALA A 118 5.70 11.53 -10.39
N VAL A 119 5.83 12.86 -10.21
CA VAL A 119 5.93 13.46 -8.87
C VAL A 119 4.56 13.48 -8.17
N HIS A 120 3.50 13.75 -8.90
CA HIS A 120 2.13 13.67 -8.40
C HIS A 120 1.90 12.28 -7.77
N GLU A 121 2.17 11.23 -8.51
CA GLU A 121 2.08 9.84 -8.02
C GLU A 121 3.02 9.56 -6.83
N TYR A 122 4.21 10.14 -6.84
CA TYR A 122 5.16 9.98 -5.74
C TYR A 122 4.67 10.66 -4.45
N VAL A 123 3.96 11.76 -4.55
CA VAL A 123 3.38 12.44 -3.38
C VAL A 123 2.28 11.58 -2.75
N HIS A 124 1.42 10.94 -3.54
CA HIS A 124 0.45 9.97 -3.01
C HIS A 124 1.13 8.84 -2.24
N LEU A 125 2.24 8.31 -2.78
CA LEU A 125 3.05 7.32 -2.07
C LEU A 125 3.54 7.85 -0.73
N LEU A 126 4.09 9.06 -0.69
CA LEU A 126 4.59 9.66 0.55
C LEU A 126 3.47 9.88 1.58
N VAL A 127 2.30 10.35 1.14
CA VAL A 127 1.12 10.51 1.99
C VAL A 127 0.66 9.16 2.54
N LYS A 128 0.52 8.15 1.67
CA LYS A 128 0.13 6.79 2.10
C LYS A 128 1.07 6.24 3.17
N HIS A 129 2.38 6.35 2.98
CA HIS A 129 3.36 5.85 3.93
C HIS A 129 3.48 6.66 5.22
N SER A 130 2.96 7.89 5.25
CA SER A 130 2.92 8.67 6.48
C SER A 130 1.84 8.21 7.46
N GLY A 131 0.93 7.34 7.02
CA GLY A 131 -0.23 6.92 7.79
C GLY A 131 -1.27 8.01 8.00
N ALA A 132 -1.16 9.15 7.31
CA ALA A 132 -2.13 10.23 7.41
C ALA A 132 -3.37 9.92 6.57
N GLU A 133 -4.52 9.83 7.21
CA GLU A 133 -5.82 9.72 6.53
C GLU A 133 -6.32 11.12 6.19
N ILE A 134 -5.94 11.64 5.01
CA ILE A 134 -6.36 12.97 4.56
C ILE A 134 -7.44 12.86 3.47
N PRO A 135 -8.40 13.83 3.43
CA PRO A 135 -9.47 13.80 2.46
C PRO A 135 -8.96 13.92 1.02
N VAL A 136 -9.73 13.38 0.07
CA VAL A 136 -9.37 13.28 -1.34
C VAL A 136 -8.93 14.62 -1.94
N TRP A 137 -9.68 15.70 -1.69
CA TRP A 137 -9.34 17.03 -2.22
C TRP A 137 -7.96 17.51 -1.74
N LEU A 138 -7.57 17.20 -0.50
CA LEU A 138 -6.29 17.61 0.07
C LEU A 138 -5.14 16.74 -0.43
N ASN A 139 -5.38 15.43 -0.56
CA ASN A 139 -4.43 14.50 -1.15
C ASN A 139 -4.09 14.89 -2.59
N GLU A 140 -5.11 15.14 -3.41
CA GLU A 140 -4.94 15.62 -4.78
C GLU A 140 -4.31 17.03 -4.84
N GLY A 141 -4.73 17.90 -3.95
CA GLY A 141 -4.19 19.25 -3.85
C GLY A 141 -2.68 19.28 -3.50
N LEU A 142 -2.24 18.41 -2.60
CA LEU A 142 -0.82 18.22 -2.28
C LEU A 142 -0.06 17.63 -3.48
N ALA A 143 -0.60 16.57 -4.08
CA ALA A 143 0.01 15.94 -5.24
C ALA A 143 0.18 16.92 -6.41
N GLU A 144 -0.85 17.68 -6.75
CA GLU A 144 -0.80 18.73 -7.77
C GLU A 144 0.19 19.86 -7.39
N LEU A 145 0.21 20.30 -6.14
CA LEU A 145 1.08 21.38 -5.68
C LEU A 145 2.56 20.99 -5.75
N TYR A 146 2.91 19.82 -5.22
CA TYR A 146 4.29 19.33 -5.24
C TYR A 146 4.73 18.88 -6.63
N SER A 147 3.82 18.48 -7.51
CA SER A 147 4.14 18.13 -8.90
C SER A 147 4.73 19.30 -9.69
N THR A 148 4.48 20.54 -9.26
CA THR A 148 4.97 21.76 -9.90
C THR A 148 6.38 22.19 -9.46
N LEU A 149 7.05 21.42 -8.58
CA LEU A 149 8.41 21.69 -8.13
C LEU A 149 9.38 21.81 -9.30
N GLU A 150 10.15 22.90 -9.29
CA GLU A 150 11.19 23.17 -10.28
C GLU A 150 12.56 23.29 -9.63
N PRO A 151 13.30 22.17 -9.48
CA PRO A 151 14.69 22.23 -9.00
C PRO A 151 15.60 22.92 -10.01
N GLN A 152 16.38 23.88 -9.52
CA GLN A 152 17.42 24.60 -10.26
C GLN A 152 18.73 24.57 -9.45
N GLY A 153 19.59 23.60 -9.74
CA GLY A 153 20.80 23.37 -8.96
C GLY A 153 20.45 22.96 -7.51
N LYS A 154 20.84 23.80 -6.55
CA LYS A 154 20.55 23.59 -5.12
C LYS A 154 19.28 24.31 -4.64
N GLN A 155 18.58 25.01 -5.51
CA GLN A 155 17.35 25.72 -5.17
C GLN A 155 16.15 25.01 -5.79
N VAL A 156 15.01 25.07 -5.09
CA VAL A 156 13.72 24.62 -5.59
C VAL A 156 12.73 25.76 -5.46
N THR A 157 12.04 26.03 -6.55
CA THR A 157 10.90 26.95 -6.54
C THR A 157 9.62 26.14 -6.34
N PHE A 158 8.82 26.55 -5.36
CA PHE A 158 7.55 25.92 -4.97
C PHE A 158 6.40 26.90 -5.09
N GLY A 159 5.22 26.41 -5.49
CA GLY A 159 4.01 27.21 -5.57
C GLY A 159 3.84 27.97 -6.89
N LYS A 160 4.58 27.62 -7.97
CA LYS A 160 4.29 28.18 -9.28
C LYS A 160 2.89 27.77 -9.74
N PRO A 161 2.02 28.74 -10.17
CA PRO A 161 0.69 28.39 -10.60
C PRO A 161 0.71 27.43 -11.80
N ALA A 162 -0.05 26.35 -11.69
CA ALA A 162 -0.36 25.53 -12.85
C ALA A 162 -1.17 26.40 -13.85
N ARG A 163 -1.00 26.17 -15.17
CA ARG A 163 -1.73 26.90 -16.24
C ARG A 163 -3.26 26.77 -16.16
N LEU A 164 -3.76 26.09 -15.13
CA LEU A 164 -5.15 25.68 -14.97
C LEU A 164 -6.06 26.75 -14.33
N LEU A 165 -5.53 27.89 -13.87
CA LEU A 165 -6.31 28.91 -13.15
C LEU A 165 -7.05 29.92 -14.06
N GLY A 166 -7.43 29.53 -15.27
CA GLY A 166 -8.25 30.39 -16.14
C GLY A 166 -9.62 30.76 -15.52
N ASP A 167 -10.43 31.52 -16.24
CA ASP A 167 -11.81 31.86 -15.85
C ASP A 167 -12.67 30.60 -15.71
N ARG A 168 -12.59 29.96 -14.52
CA ARG A 168 -13.30 28.73 -14.20
C ARG A 168 -14.46 29.02 -13.26
N LYS A 169 -15.51 28.24 -13.44
CA LYS A 169 -16.60 28.17 -12.49
C LYS A 169 -16.21 27.21 -11.37
N TRP A 170 -15.71 27.76 -10.26
CA TRP A 170 -15.30 26.99 -9.09
C TRP A 170 -16.50 26.33 -8.41
N LEU A 171 -16.27 25.13 -7.84
CA LEU A 171 -17.23 24.47 -6.96
C LEU A 171 -17.35 25.23 -5.63
N PRO A 172 -18.52 25.23 -4.97
CA PRO A 172 -18.60 25.62 -3.57
C PRO A 172 -17.58 24.84 -2.73
N ILE A 173 -16.94 25.48 -1.76
CA ILE A 173 -15.93 24.79 -0.93
C ILE A 173 -16.52 23.56 -0.23
N LYS A 174 -17.76 23.65 0.24
CA LYS A 174 -18.47 22.51 0.85
C LYS A 174 -18.59 21.31 -0.11
N GLU A 175 -18.86 21.55 -1.40
CA GLU A 175 -18.93 20.52 -2.43
C GLU A 175 -17.53 19.94 -2.72
N LEU A 176 -16.51 20.80 -2.84
CA LEU A 176 -15.13 20.39 -3.08
C LEU A 176 -14.62 19.43 -2.00
N ILE A 177 -14.84 19.76 -0.73
CA ILE A 177 -14.30 18.96 0.39
C ILE A 177 -15.07 17.66 0.63
N SER A 178 -16.29 17.53 0.09
CA SER A 178 -17.10 16.31 0.15
C SER A 178 -16.87 15.35 -1.03
N VAL A 179 -15.98 15.70 -1.97
CA VAL A 179 -15.65 14.83 -3.09
C VAL A 179 -14.86 13.63 -2.60
N ASP A 180 -15.37 12.44 -2.90
CA ASP A 180 -14.71 11.16 -2.72
C ASP A 180 -14.34 10.52 -4.08
N TYR A 181 -13.65 9.38 -4.06
CA TYR A 181 -13.23 8.70 -5.29
C TYR A 181 -14.40 8.09 -6.09
N ASP A 182 -15.57 7.90 -5.48
CA ASP A 182 -16.80 7.44 -6.14
C ASP A 182 -17.66 8.60 -6.67
N SER A 183 -17.21 9.82 -6.45
CA SER A 183 -17.92 11.04 -6.86
C SER A 183 -17.96 11.22 -8.38
N PRO A 184 -19.06 11.71 -8.99
CA PRO A 184 -19.14 12.04 -10.41
C PRO A 184 -18.08 13.04 -10.89
N HIS A 185 -17.40 13.72 -9.98
CA HIS A 185 -16.30 14.63 -10.31
C HIS A 185 -15.07 13.91 -10.90
N PHE A 186 -14.96 12.58 -10.75
CA PHE A 186 -13.91 11.77 -11.38
C PHE A 186 -14.30 11.21 -12.74
N ASP A 187 -15.59 11.14 -13.07
CA ASP A 187 -16.08 10.51 -14.31
C ASP A 187 -16.23 11.48 -15.49
N GLU A 188 -16.45 12.76 -15.23
CA GLU A 188 -16.64 13.78 -16.26
C GLU A 188 -15.39 14.64 -16.48
N SER A 189 -14.81 14.60 -17.67
CA SER A 189 -13.52 15.22 -18.01
C SER A 189 -13.36 16.71 -17.64
N ASP A 190 -14.42 17.50 -17.69
CA ASP A 190 -14.35 18.93 -17.37
C ASP A 190 -14.54 19.19 -15.87
N ARG A 191 -15.37 18.42 -15.19
CA ARG A 191 -15.52 18.49 -13.72
C ARG A 191 -14.24 18.04 -13.02
N THR A 192 -13.64 16.96 -13.49
CA THR A 192 -12.35 16.47 -13.00
C THR A 192 -11.28 17.55 -13.09
N LYS A 193 -11.19 18.27 -14.19
CA LYS A 193 -10.22 19.39 -14.34
C LYS A 193 -10.49 20.55 -13.37
N VAL A 194 -11.75 20.84 -13.06
CA VAL A 194 -12.09 21.86 -12.08
C VAL A 194 -11.71 21.39 -10.68
N PHE A 195 -12.05 20.17 -10.33
CA PHE A 195 -11.70 19.56 -9.04
C PHE A 195 -10.19 19.62 -8.77
N TYR A 196 -9.34 19.12 -9.67
CA TYR A 196 -7.89 19.16 -9.51
C TYR A 196 -7.34 20.58 -9.40
N ALA A 197 -7.82 21.49 -10.28
CA ALA A 197 -7.37 22.88 -10.25
C ALA A 197 -7.77 23.58 -8.94
N GLN A 198 -8.95 23.29 -8.42
CA GLN A 198 -9.45 23.88 -7.17
C GLN A 198 -8.78 23.29 -5.95
N SER A 199 -8.57 21.98 -5.92
CA SER A 199 -7.79 21.29 -4.89
C SER A 199 -6.37 21.84 -4.82
N TRP A 200 -5.70 22.01 -5.97
CA TRP A 200 -4.42 22.69 -6.03
C TRP A 200 -4.49 24.12 -5.45
N ALA A 201 -5.45 24.92 -5.88
CA ALA A 201 -5.53 26.33 -5.49
C ALA A 201 -5.86 26.50 -4.00
N LEU A 202 -6.74 25.67 -3.45
CA LEU A 202 -7.07 25.68 -2.02
C LEU A 202 -5.86 25.24 -1.19
N THR A 203 -5.21 24.13 -1.55
CA THR A 203 -4.00 23.66 -0.87
C THR A 203 -2.87 24.68 -0.97
N HIS A 204 -2.70 25.31 -2.13
CA HIS A 204 -1.75 26.42 -2.32
C HIS A 204 -2.04 27.60 -1.38
N MET A 205 -3.30 27.98 -1.23
CA MET A 205 -3.72 29.03 -0.29
C MET A 205 -3.38 28.64 1.14
N LEU A 206 -3.65 27.41 1.55
CA LEU A 206 -3.36 26.92 2.90
C LEU A 206 -1.84 26.86 3.18
N CYS A 207 -1.06 26.40 2.21
CA CYS A 207 0.38 26.25 2.36
C CYS A 207 1.16 27.57 2.28
N LEU A 208 0.70 28.55 1.47
CA LEU A 208 1.55 29.68 1.07
C LEU A 208 0.97 31.07 1.40
N SER A 209 -0.32 31.19 1.73
CA SER A 209 -0.85 32.49 2.11
C SER A 209 -0.45 32.86 3.56
N ASN A 210 -0.21 34.13 3.80
CA ASN A 210 0.15 34.61 5.15
C ASN A 210 -0.93 34.33 6.21
N GLN A 211 -2.18 34.14 5.77
CA GLN A 211 -3.32 33.93 6.65
C GLN A 211 -3.42 32.48 7.15
N TYR A 212 -2.90 31.50 6.40
CA TYR A 212 -3.13 30.08 6.66
C TYR A 212 -1.83 29.29 6.94
N ARG A 213 -0.72 29.66 6.29
CA ARG A 213 0.51 28.85 6.23
C ARG A 213 1.09 28.46 7.60
N GLU A 214 1.01 29.36 8.60
CA GLU A 214 1.64 29.14 9.92
C GLU A 214 0.99 27.99 10.69
N ARG A 215 -0.28 27.73 10.43
CA ARG A 215 -1.03 26.67 11.09
C ARG A 215 -1.39 25.50 10.15
N PHE A 216 -0.77 25.43 8.99
CA PHE A 216 -1.07 24.35 8.03
C PHE A 216 -0.70 22.97 8.57
N SER A 217 0.39 22.84 9.32
CA SER A 217 0.75 21.57 9.99
C SER A 217 -0.29 21.14 11.03
N ASP A 218 -0.88 22.08 11.77
CA ASP A 218 -1.96 21.78 12.71
C ASP A 218 -3.23 21.36 11.96
N PHE A 219 -3.50 22.00 10.83
CA PHE A 219 -4.63 21.64 9.97
C PHE A 219 -4.50 20.22 9.44
N LEU A 220 -3.32 19.81 8.94
CA LEU A 220 -3.07 18.44 8.50
C LEU A 220 -3.34 17.39 9.58
N LYS A 221 -3.00 17.69 10.82
CA LYS A 221 -3.30 16.80 11.96
C LYS A 221 -4.78 16.79 12.34
N GLY A 222 -5.49 17.87 12.05
CA GLY A 222 -6.89 18.01 12.39
C GLY A 222 -7.88 17.45 11.35
N VAL A 223 -7.39 17.10 10.15
CA VAL A 223 -8.23 16.51 9.08
C VAL A 223 -8.22 14.99 9.07
N ASP A 224 -7.61 14.35 10.06
CA ASP A 224 -7.47 12.91 10.15
C ASP A 224 -8.84 12.21 10.07
N GLY A 225 -9.07 11.50 8.97
CA GLY A 225 -10.33 10.78 8.70
C GLY A 225 -11.58 11.63 8.40
N ASP A 226 -11.45 12.97 8.27
CA ASP A 226 -12.59 13.88 8.04
C ASP A 226 -12.44 14.70 6.74
N THR A 227 -13.54 15.30 6.29
CA THR A 227 -13.59 16.21 5.12
C THR A 227 -12.74 17.47 5.30
N GLY A 228 -12.43 17.82 6.54
CA GLY A 228 -11.69 19.02 6.93
C GLY A 228 -12.57 20.20 7.36
N GLU A 229 -13.89 20.09 7.37
CA GLU A 229 -14.78 21.18 7.81
C GLU A 229 -14.50 21.60 9.26
N GLU A 230 -14.39 20.61 10.16
CA GLU A 230 -14.09 20.87 11.58
C GLU A 230 -12.67 21.41 11.76
N ALA A 231 -11.69 20.92 10.98
CA ALA A 231 -10.33 21.42 11.03
C ALA A 231 -10.23 22.92 10.63
N PHE A 232 -11.02 23.38 9.64
CA PHE A 232 -11.11 24.82 9.34
C PHE A 232 -11.62 25.63 10.52
N ARG A 233 -12.60 25.11 11.23
CA ARG A 233 -13.17 25.77 12.42
C ARG A 233 -12.22 25.78 13.61
N TRP A 234 -11.62 24.66 13.89
CA TRP A 234 -10.71 24.47 15.02
C TRP A 234 -9.38 25.20 14.86
N VAL A 235 -8.76 25.02 13.69
CA VAL A 235 -7.41 25.51 13.46
C VAL A 235 -7.41 26.98 13.07
N TYR A 236 -8.31 27.39 12.19
CA TYR A 236 -8.33 28.75 11.66
C TYR A 236 -9.43 29.63 12.23
N GLY A 237 -10.36 29.07 13.02
CA GLY A 237 -11.52 29.80 13.54
C GLY A 237 -12.48 30.26 12.45
N LYS A 238 -12.59 29.51 11.32
CA LYS A 238 -13.34 29.92 10.13
C LYS A 238 -14.43 28.93 9.76
N THR A 239 -15.57 29.47 9.33
CA THR A 239 -16.61 28.69 8.65
C THR A 239 -16.23 28.45 7.20
N LEU A 240 -16.88 27.47 6.52
CA LEU A 240 -16.63 27.18 5.10
C LEU A 240 -16.95 28.38 4.20
N GLU A 241 -17.97 29.18 4.53
CA GLU A 241 -18.31 30.39 3.78
C GLU A 241 -17.20 31.46 3.87
N GLN A 242 -16.56 31.57 5.03
CA GLN A 242 -15.42 32.46 5.21
C GLN A 242 -14.21 31.96 4.42
N VAL A 243 -13.95 30.64 4.44
CA VAL A 243 -12.89 30.03 3.64
C VAL A 243 -13.15 30.22 2.15
N GLU A 244 -14.40 30.03 1.70
CA GLU A 244 -14.79 30.27 0.31
C GLU A 244 -14.60 31.72 -0.13
N SER A 245 -14.95 32.68 0.74
CA SER A 245 -14.70 34.09 0.51
C SER A 245 -13.22 34.41 0.37
N ASP A 246 -12.39 33.83 1.26
CA ASP A 246 -10.92 33.97 1.22
C ASP A 246 -10.34 33.33 -0.04
N PHE A 247 -10.82 32.15 -0.42
CA PHE A 247 -10.41 31.42 -1.63
C PHE A 247 -10.71 32.25 -2.89
N LYS A 248 -11.94 32.78 -3.04
CA LYS A 248 -12.32 33.63 -4.17
C LYS A 248 -11.44 34.85 -4.31
N ARG A 249 -11.10 35.50 -3.19
CA ARG A 249 -10.15 36.65 -3.17
C ARG A 249 -8.71 36.21 -3.50
N TYR A 250 -8.35 34.98 -3.15
CA TYR A 250 -7.01 34.45 -3.37
C TYR A 250 -6.75 34.14 -4.83
N VAL A 251 -7.65 33.43 -5.48
CA VAL A 251 -7.46 32.93 -6.86
C VAL A 251 -7.49 34.02 -7.93
N VAL A 252 -8.09 35.17 -7.64
CA VAL A 252 -8.12 36.32 -8.58
C VAL A 252 -6.87 37.20 -8.53
N ARG A 253 -5.92 36.90 -7.65
CA ARG A 253 -4.68 37.67 -7.55
C ARG A 253 -3.84 37.53 -8.80
N LYS A 254 -3.32 38.64 -9.32
CA LYS A 254 -2.42 38.65 -10.51
C LYS A 254 -1.14 37.83 -10.30
N ARG A 255 -0.68 37.70 -9.06
CA ARG A 255 0.51 36.90 -8.68
C ARG A 255 0.19 36.16 -7.39
N LEU A 256 0.32 34.86 -7.45
CA LEU A 256 0.29 33.99 -6.27
C LEU A 256 1.68 33.90 -5.65
N PRO A 257 1.78 33.73 -4.32
CA PRO A 257 3.07 33.61 -3.64
C PRO A 257 3.82 32.37 -4.15
N THR A 258 5.13 32.49 -4.25
CA THR A 258 6.04 31.37 -4.48
C THR A 258 7.15 31.43 -3.45
N VAL A 259 7.73 30.29 -3.10
CA VAL A 259 8.82 30.19 -2.16
C VAL A 259 9.99 29.48 -2.80
N GLU A 260 11.21 29.95 -2.49
CA GLU A 260 12.45 29.32 -2.89
C GLU A 260 13.11 28.68 -1.68
N TYR A 261 13.53 27.43 -1.82
CA TYR A 261 14.20 26.65 -0.80
C TYR A 261 15.55 26.16 -1.27
N GLU A 262 16.52 26.12 -0.33
CA GLU A 262 17.80 25.48 -0.58
C GLU A 262 17.72 23.99 -0.25
N ILE A 263 18.02 23.14 -1.23
CA ILE A 263 18.13 21.69 -1.08
C ILE A 263 19.59 21.31 -0.85
N ARG A 264 19.82 20.50 0.17
CA ARG A 264 21.14 19.96 0.53
C ARG A 264 21.06 18.43 0.56
N LEU A 265 21.34 17.82 -0.57
CA LEU A 265 21.45 16.37 -0.65
C LEU A 265 22.80 15.89 -0.07
N ASN A 266 22.80 14.67 0.43
CA ASN A 266 24.05 14.00 0.79
C ASN A 266 24.83 13.56 -0.47
N LYS A 267 26.14 13.27 -0.32
CA LYS A 267 27.01 12.91 -1.46
C LYS A 267 26.53 11.67 -2.22
N SER A 268 25.93 10.70 -1.55
CA SER A 268 25.42 9.46 -2.17
C SER A 268 24.19 9.71 -3.03
N ALA A 269 23.31 10.64 -2.64
CA ALA A 269 22.19 11.08 -3.46
C ALA A 269 22.65 11.92 -4.67
N GLU A 270 23.67 12.79 -4.49
CA GLU A 270 24.23 13.59 -5.58
C GLU A 270 25.00 12.74 -6.62
N ARG A 271 25.59 11.62 -6.19
CA ARG A 271 26.43 10.74 -7.01
C ARG A 271 25.92 9.30 -7.00
N PRO A 272 24.76 9.04 -7.62
CA PRO A 272 24.17 7.71 -7.65
C PRO A 272 25.09 6.72 -8.38
N LYS A 273 25.07 5.47 -7.90
CA LYS A 273 25.80 4.35 -8.51
C LYS A 273 25.13 3.96 -9.81
N VAL A 274 25.89 3.80 -10.89
CA VAL A 274 25.37 3.37 -12.19
C VAL A 274 26.05 2.08 -12.60
N GLN A 275 25.25 1.16 -13.13
CA GLN A 275 25.71 -0.10 -13.68
C GLN A 275 24.84 -0.52 -14.86
N PRO A 276 25.38 -1.26 -15.84
CA PRO A 276 24.57 -1.89 -16.88
C PRO A 276 23.56 -2.83 -16.21
N ALA A 277 22.30 -2.79 -16.66
CA ALA A 277 21.31 -3.78 -16.22
C ALA A 277 21.43 -5.04 -17.08
N THR A 278 21.37 -6.21 -16.45
CA THR A 278 21.37 -7.48 -17.17
C THR A 278 20.03 -7.72 -17.86
N ALA A 279 20.01 -8.55 -18.89
CA ALA A 279 18.78 -8.90 -19.60
C ALA A 279 17.77 -9.57 -18.65
N THR A 280 18.25 -10.42 -17.74
CA THR A 280 17.43 -11.07 -16.72
C THR A 280 16.80 -10.07 -15.75
N GLU A 281 17.59 -9.09 -15.23
CA GLU A 281 17.07 -8.06 -14.34
C GLU A 281 15.97 -7.22 -15.00
N VAL A 282 16.20 -6.79 -16.24
CA VAL A 282 15.21 -6.01 -17.00
C VAL A 282 13.93 -6.81 -17.22
N SER A 283 14.05 -8.07 -17.65
CA SER A 283 12.89 -8.91 -17.88
C SER A 283 12.11 -9.22 -16.59
N LEU A 284 12.80 -9.43 -15.46
CA LEU A 284 12.16 -9.59 -14.15
C LEU A 284 11.38 -8.35 -13.73
N VAL A 285 11.97 -7.16 -13.93
CA VAL A 285 11.31 -5.88 -13.63
C VAL A 285 10.10 -5.66 -14.53
N GLN A 286 10.21 -5.96 -15.83
CA GLN A 286 9.10 -5.82 -16.78
C GLN A 286 7.98 -6.83 -16.53
N ALA A 287 8.31 -8.08 -16.20
CA ALA A 287 7.33 -9.09 -15.86
C ALA A 287 6.60 -8.76 -14.54
N GLY A 288 7.34 -8.28 -13.52
CA GLY A 288 6.74 -7.80 -12.28
C GLY A 288 5.77 -6.63 -12.50
N LEU A 289 6.09 -5.73 -13.44
CA LEU A 289 5.20 -4.65 -13.83
C LEU A 289 3.91 -5.18 -14.50
N LEU A 290 4.02 -6.21 -15.34
CA LEU A 290 2.84 -6.86 -15.95
C LEU A 290 1.96 -7.55 -14.92
N VAL A 291 2.55 -8.17 -13.89
CA VAL A 291 1.79 -8.75 -12.76
C VAL A 291 0.95 -7.67 -12.07
N GLY A 292 1.58 -6.54 -11.71
CA GLY A 292 0.87 -5.44 -11.07
C GLY A 292 -0.17 -4.76 -11.98
N LEU A 293 -0.08 -4.92 -13.28
CA LEU A 293 -1.09 -4.48 -14.26
C LEU A 293 -2.15 -5.57 -14.56
N ASN A 294 -2.24 -6.61 -13.74
CA ASN A 294 -3.12 -7.75 -13.88
C ASN A 294 -2.99 -8.50 -15.25
N ARG A 295 -1.81 -8.42 -15.88
CA ARG A 295 -1.48 -9.10 -17.15
C ARG A 295 -0.65 -10.35 -16.87
N ARG A 296 -1.21 -11.25 -16.05
CA ARG A 296 -0.50 -12.38 -15.44
C ARG A 296 0.02 -13.38 -16.47
N GLU A 297 -0.73 -13.65 -17.53
CA GLU A 297 -0.33 -14.59 -18.61
C GLU A 297 0.93 -14.09 -19.32
N GLN A 298 0.99 -12.79 -19.64
CA GLN A 298 2.16 -12.19 -20.28
C GLN A 298 3.40 -12.24 -19.37
N ALA A 299 3.22 -12.00 -18.07
CA ALA A 299 4.28 -12.12 -17.09
C ALA A 299 4.77 -13.57 -16.98
N LEU A 300 3.85 -14.55 -16.96
CA LEU A 300 4.16 -15.97 -16.86
C LEU A 300 5.00 -16.46 -18.04
N GLU A 301 4.70 -16.01 -19.26
CA GLU A 301 5.52 -16.32 -20.45
C GLU A 301 6.95 -15.83 -20.30
N ILE A 302 7.14 -14.60 -19.82
CA ILE A 302 8.47 -14.04 -19.56
C ILE A 302 9.19 -14.84 -18.46
N TYR A 303 8.54 -15.13 -17.34
CA TYR A 303 9.16 -15.90 -16.26
C TYR A 303 9.53 -17.32 -16.69
N ARG A 304 8.70 -18.00 -17.49
CA ARG A 304 9.01 -19.32 -18.04
C ARG A 304 10.21 -19.29 -19.00
N ASP A 305 10.31 -18.25 -19.81
CA ASP A 305 11.47 -18.07 -20.68
C ASP A 305 12.76 -17.81 -19.87
N LEU A 306 12.67 -16.96 -18.85
CA LEU A 306 13.78 -16.72 -17.92
C LEU A 306 14.20 -17.97 -17.18
N ALA A 307 13.28 -18.80 -16.72
CA ALA A 307 13.59 -20.05 -16.02
C ALA A 307 14.39 -21.03 -16.89
N ARG A 308 14.16 -21.02 -18.22
CA ARG A 308 14.97 -21.81 -19.18
C ARG A 308 16.35 -21.22 -19.41
N LYS A 309 16.47 -19.88 -19.44
CA LYS A 309 17.72 -19.16 -19.77
C LYS A 309 18.66 -18.99 -18.58
N ASP A 310 18.12 -18.86 -17.37
CA ASP A 310 18.87 -18.58 -16.14
C ASP A 310 18.33 -19.41 -14.95
N PRO A 311 18.43 -20.77 -15.02
CA PRO A 311 17.81 -21.68 -14.06
C PRO A 311 18.43 -21.62 -12.65
N GLY A 312 19.60 -20.98 -12.50
CA GLY A 312 20.29 -20.77 -11.22
C GLY A 312 19.87 -19.50 -10.50
N ASN A 313 19.04 -18.67 -11.06
CA ASN A 313 18.65 -17.40 -10.47
C ASN A 313 17.39 -17.56 -9.59
N TRP A 314 17.58 -17.51 -8.29
CA TRP A 314 16.52 -17.69 -7.30
C TRP A 314 15.35 -16.69 -7.43
N ARG A 315 15.58 -15.50 -8.03
CA ARG A 315 14.53 -14.50 -8.23
C ARG A 315 13.45 -14.93 -9.20
N ILE A 316 13.76 -15.86 -10.09
CA ILE A 316 12.80 -16.37 -11.08
C ILE A 316 11.78 -17.30 -10.43
N PRO A 317 12.18 -18.39 -9.73
CA PRO A 317 11.21 -19.20 -9.02
C PRO A 317 10.53 -18.42 -7.88
N GLU A 318 11.17 -17.45 -7.25
CA GLU A 318 10.52 -16.55 -6.33
C GLU A 318 9.34 -15.81 -7.00
N ALA A 319 9.55 -15.20 -8.18
CA ALA A 319 8.52 -14.48 -8.91
C ALA A 319 7.38 -15.40 -9.38
N LEU A 320 7.70 -16.62 -9.83
CA LEU A 320 6.71 -17.65 -10.18
C LEU A 320 5.90 -18.10 -8.95
N GLY A 321 6.53 -18.22 -7.80
CA GLY A 321 5.86 -18.55 -6.54
C GLY A 321 4.83 -17.49 -6.13
N TYR A 322 5.20 -16.22 -6.18
CA TYR A 322 4.24 -15.15 -5.92
C TYR A 322 3.12 -15.10 -6.95
N LEU A 323 3.44 -15.29 -8.23
CA LEU A 323 2.40 -15.32 -9.28
C LEU A 323 1.40 -16.46 -9.07
N ALA A 324 1.88 -17.64 -8.66
CA ALA A 324 1.03 -18.78 -8.31
C ALA A 324 0.18 -18.48 -7.07
N SER A 325 0.76 -17.87 -6.03
CA SER A 325 0.03 -17.43 -4.84
C SER A 325 -1.10 -16.46 -5.19
N TYR A 326 -0.84 -15.48 -6.05
CA TYR A 326 -1.85 -14.54 -6.53
C TYR A 326 -2.98 -15.18 -7.36
N SER A 327 -2.76 -16.37 -7.86
CA SER A 327 -3.75 -17.15 -8.59
C SER A 327 -4.45 -18.19 -7.73
N GLY A 328 -4.21 -18.19 -6.41
CA GLY A 328 -4.75 -19.18 -5.48
C GLY A 328 -4.13 -20.57 -5.59
N ASP A 329 -3.09 -20.74 -6.44
CA ASP A 329 -2.41 -22.03 -6.62
C ASP A 329 -1.30 -22.23 -5.56
N GLY A 330 -1.71 -22.56 -4.34
CA GLY A 330 -0.81 -22.78 -3.21
C GLY A 330 0.18 -23.92 -3.44
N GLU A 331 -0.18 -24.95 -4.19
CA GLU A 331 0.73 -26.07 -4.49
C GLU A 331 1.87 -25.63 -5.41
N SER A 332 1.56 -24.94 -6.49
CA SER A 332 2.58 -24.39 -7.39
C SER A 332 3.43 -23.33 -6.68
N ALA A 333 2.83 -22.50 -5.82
CA ALA A 333 3.55 -21.52 -5.01
C ALA A 333 4.58 -22.21 -4.10
N ARG A 334 4.19 -23.25 -3.36
CA ARG A 334 5.12 -24.04 -2.52
C ARG A 334 6.27 -24.64 -3.33
N ARG A 335 5.99 -25.26 -4.49
CA ARG A 335 7.03 -25.82 -5.37
C ARG A 335 8.02 -24.76 -5.83
N HIS A 336 7.54 -23.61 -6.24
CA HIS A 336 8.40 -22.53 -6.71
C HIS A 336 9.20 -21.88 -5.57
N PHE A 337 8.60 -21.64 -4.39
CA PHE A 337 9.34 -21.12 -3.25
C PHE A 337 10.38 -22.13 -2.73
N ALA A 338 10.06 -23.42 -2.68
CA ALA A 338 11.04 -24.46 -2.38
C ALA A 338 12.25 -24.38 -3.32
N ARG A 339 12.01 -24.22 -4.62
CA ARG A 339 13.10 -24.07 -5.60
C ARG A 339 13.92 -22.79 -5.36
N ALA A 340 13.30 -21.67 -4.97
CA ALA A 340 14.01 -20.45 -4.63
C ALA A 340 14.87 -20.64 -3.36
N VAL A 341 14.36 -21.37 -2.37
CA VAL A 341 15.10 -21.73 -1.14
C VAL A 341 16.30 -22.63 -1.45
N GLU A 342 16.15 -23.64 -2.31
CA GLU A 342 17.28 -24.49 -2.78
C GLU A 342 18.38 -23.67 -3.47
N LEU A 343 18.00 -22.59 -4.14
CA LEU A 343 18.93 -21.65 -4.79
C LEU A 343 19.44 -20.55 -3.83
N GLU A 344 19.29 -20.77 -2.54
CA GLU A 344 19.76 -19.85 -1.49
C GLU A 344 19.26 -18.41 -1.65
N ALA A 345 17.94 -18.25 -1.87
CA ALA A 345 17.33 -16.94 -1.98
C ALA A 345 17.75 -16.01 -0.83
N ALA A 346 18.09 -14.76 -1.18
CA ALA A 346 18.52 -13.75 -0.22
C ALA A 346 17.37 -12.81 0.21
N ASN A 347 16.13 -13.29 0.19
CA ASN A 347 14.94 -12.52 0.55
C ASN A 347 14.27 -13.13 1.80
N PRO A 348 14.35 -12.49 2.98
CA PRO A 348 13.76 -12.99 4.22
C PRO A 348 12.24 -13.17 4.11
N ARG A 349 11.56 -12.26 3.39
CA ARG A 349 10.10 -12.34 3.18
C ARG A 349 9.68 -13.61 2.45
N LEU A 350 10.44 -14.06 1.44
CA LEU A 350 10.17 -15.32 0.74
C LEU A 350 10.15 -16.51 1.70
N TYR A 351 11.13 -16.58 2.62
CA TYR A 351 11.17 -17.66 3.61
C TYR A 351 9.98 -17.63 4.55
N TYR A 352 9.56 -16.45 4.98
CA TYR A 352 8.37 -16.30 5.81
C TYR A 352 7.09 -16.71 5.05
N ASP A 353 6.89 -16.22 3.84
CA ASP A 353 5.72 -16.56 3.01
C ASP A 353 5.70 -18.07 2.68
N PHE A 354 6.86 -18.67 2.43
CA PHE A 354 6.99 -20.13 2.26
C PHE A 354 6.64 -20.90 3.52
N ALA A 355 7.10 -20.44 4.69
CA ALA A 355 6.77 -21.05 5.97
C ALA A 355 5.26 -21.01 6.25
N ARG A 356 4.58 -19.91 5.91
CA ARG A 356 3.12 -19.80 5.99
C ARG A 356 2.42 -20.82 5.09
N LEU A 357 2.83 -20.91 3.82
CA LEU A 357 2.28 -21.91 2.89
C LEU A 357 2.51 -23.35 3.33
N LEU A 358 3.64 -23.63 3.99
CA LEU A 358 3.87 -24.93 4.60
C LEU A 358 2.92 -25.18 5.77
N GLN A 359 2.69 -24.16 6.62
CA GLN A 359 1.75 -24.26 7.73
C GLN A 359 0.30 -24.47 7.24
N GLU A 360 -0.13 -23.74 6.22
CA GLU A 360 -1.45 -23.87 5.58
C GLU A 360 -1.65 -25.27 4.93
N ALA A 361 -0.56 -25.93 4.60
CA ALA A 361 -0.56 -27.30 4.09
C ALA A 361 -0.31 -28.35 5.19
N ASP A 362 -0.51 -28.00 6.45
CA ASP A 362 -0.34 -28.86 7.63
C ASP A 362 1.04 -29.57 7.68
N ALA A 363 2.09 -28.90 7.18
CA ALA A 363 3.44 -29.45 7.26
C ALA A 363 3.92 -29.49 8.70
N GLU A 364 4.72 -30.52 9.03
CA GLU A 364 5.29 -30.71 10.36
C GLU A 364 6.15 -29.51 10.80
N PRO A 365 6.09 -29.11 12.08
CA PRO A 365 6.88 -28.00 12.63
C PRO A 365 8.39 -28.11 12.34
N GLU A 366 8.91 -29.32 12.26
CA GLU A 366 10.32 -29.61 11.94
C GLU A 366 10.72 -29.13 10.54
N VAL A 367 9.78 -29.07 9.59
CA VAL A 367 10.00 -28.55 8.23
C VAL A 367 9.90 -27.02 8.22
N ILE A 368 8.97 -26.45 8.99
CA ILE A 368 8.68 -25.01 8.99
C ILE A 368 9.75 -24.20 9.75
N LYS A 369 10.16 -24.68 10.92
CA LYS A 369 11.11 -23.97 11.80
C LYS A 369 12.45 -23.62 11.15
N PRO A 370 13.13 -24.50 10.38
CA PRO A 370 14.36 -24.13 9.67
C PRO A 370 14.17 -23.01 8.66
N VAL A 371 13.02 -22.98 7.97
CA VAL A 371 12.68 -21.95 7.00
C VAL A 371 12.54 -20.59 7.70
N LEU A 372 11.80 -20.52 8.82
CA LEU A 372 11.67 -19.29 9.61
C LEU A 372 13.00 -18.82 10.21
N ARG A 373 13.83 -19.75 10.70
CA ARG A 373 15.17 -19.40 11.19
C ARG A 373 16.04 -18.80 10.09
N LYS A 374 15.89 -19.26 8.85
CA LYS A 374 16.61 -18.65 7.72
C LYS A 374 16.09 -17.23 7.43
N ALA A 375 14.78 -16.99 7.51
CA ALA A 375 14.22 -15.63 7.42
C ALA A 375 14.85 -14.72 8.48
N ILE A 376 14.87 -15.13 9.74
CA ILE A 376 15.45 -14.38 10.86
C ILE A 376 16.97 -14.19 10.69
N ALA A 377 17.68 -15.20 10.17
CA ALA A 377 19.12 -15.07 9.92
C ALA A 377 19.44 -14.03 8.83
N LEU A 378 18.56 -13.86 7.84
CA LEU A 378 18.68 -12.84 6.80
C LEU A 378 18.28 -11.46 7.31
N GLU A 379 17.27 -11.38 8.16
CA GLU A 379 16.75 -10.16 8.76
C GLU A 379 16.44 -10.41 10.25
N PRO A 380 17.41 -10.09 11.15
CA PRO A 380 17.28 -10.39 12.59
C PRO A 380 16.13 -9.69 13.31
N ASP A 381 15.59 -8.64 12.74
CA ASP A 381 14.47 -7.86 13.27
C ASP A 381 13.16 -8.11 12.50
N PHE A 382 13.03 -9.27 11.85
CA PHE A 382 11.82 -9.61 11.09
C PHE A 382 10.69 -10.08 12.02
N ASP A 383 9.91 -9.16 12.54
CA ASP A 383 8.88 -9.36 13.56
C ASP A 383 7.89 -10.49 13.23
N ASN A 384 7.41 -10.56 11.99
CA ASN A 384 6.46 -11.59 11.56
C ASN A 384 7.07 -13.01 11.65
N ALA A 385 8.35 -13.17 11.30
CA ALA A 385 9.02 -14.46 11.41
C ALA A 385 9.24 -14.87 12.88
N HIS A 386 9.57 -13.92 13.75
CA HIS A 386 9.65 -14.15 15.19
C HIS A 386 8.31 -14.56 15.79
N ARG A 387 7.23 -13.89 15.43
CA ARG A 387 5.87 -14.22 15.90
C ARG A 387 5.45 -15.63 15.48
N LEU A 388 5.60 -15.95 14.19
CA LEU A 388 5.21 -17.26 13.67
C LEU A 388 6.05 -18.38 14.30
N LEU A 389 7.36 -18.19 14.44
CA LEU A 389 8.21 -19.15 15.12
C LEU A 389 7.85 -19.30 16.61
N GLY A 390 7.52 -18.19 17.28
CA GLY A 390 7.03 -18.17 18.65
C GLY A 390 5.73 -18.97 18.82
N SER A 391 4.78 -18.78 17.92
CA SER A 391 3.50 -19.53 17.92
C SER A 391 3.71 -21.04 17.75
N ILE A 392 4.56 -21.45 16.82
CA ILE A 392 4.88 -22.86 16.58
C ILE A 392 5.54 -23.48 17.84
N LEU A 393 6.50 -22.78 18.44
CA LEU A 393 7.16 -23.23 19.66
C LEU A 393 6.22 -23.30 20.86
N LEU A 394 5.23 -22.42 20.92
CA LEU A 394 4.17 -22.47 21.94
C LEU A 394 3.30 -23.72 21.78
N MET A 395 2.87 -24.05 20.57
CA MET A 395 2.10 -25.28 20.28
C MET A 395 2.88 -26.53 20.63
N GLU A 396 4.21 -26.54 20.46
CA GLU A 396 5.08 -27.62 20.90
C GLU A 396 5.31 -27.67 22.42
N GLY A 397 4.72 -26.75 23.20
CA GLY A 397 4.90 -26.68 24.66
C GLY A 397 6.24 -26.09 25.11
N LYS A 398 7.05 -25.54 24.20
CA LYS A 398 8.39 -24.99 24.45
C LYS A 398 8.31 -23.53 24.92
N ALA A 399 7.62 -23.29 26.05
CA ALA A 399 7.25 -21.96 26.56
C ALA A 399 8.44 -20.97 26.63
N GLY A 400 9.59 -21.38 27.14
CA GLY A 400 10.77 -20.50 27.23
C GLY A 400 11.32 -20.07 25.88
N MET A 401 11.31 -20.98 24.89
CA MET A 401 11.77 -20.66 23.53
C MET A 401 10.74 -19.79 22.79
N ALA A 402 9.46 -20.06 22.98
CA ALA A 402 8.38 -19.25 22.43
C ALA A 402 8.48 -17.80 22.92
N LEU A 403 8.59 -17.62 24.24
CA LEU A 403 8.77 -16.30 24.85
C LEU A 403 9.99 -15.58 24.31
N ALA A 404 11.12 -16.28 24.16
CA ALA A 404 12.34 -15.68 23.62
C ALA A 404 12.17 -15.15 22.18
N GLN A 405 11.31 -15.77 21.36
CA GLN A 405 10.99 -15.27 20.03
C GLN A 405 10.03 -14.08 20.10
N LEU A 406 8.96 -14.15 20.87
CA LEU A 406 7.98 -13.08 20.99
C LEU A 406 8.57 -11.78 21.57
N MET A 407 9.55 -11.90 22.47
CA MET A 407 10.28 -10.73 23.00
C MET A 407 11.26 -10.08 22.02
N ARG A 408 11.49 -10.67 20.84
CA ARG A 408 12.26 -10.06 19.76
C ARG A 408 11.42 -9.15 18.87
N VAL A 409 10.11 -9.25 18.95
CA VAL A 409 9.18 -8.42 18.17
C VAL A 409 9.30 -6.97 18.62
N LYS A 410 9.67 -6.08 17.70
CA LYS A 410 9.92 -4.66 17.97
C LYS A 410 8.72 -3.78 17.64
N GLN A 411 7.97 -4.17 16.61
CA GLN A 411 6.80 -3.46 16.15
C GLN A 411 5.60 -4.41 16.11
N ILE A 412 4.52 -3.98 16.72
CA ILE A 412 3.28 -4.76 16.80
C ILE A 412 2.18 -3.85 16.27
N SER A 413 1.38 -4.35 15.33
CA SER A 413 0.18 -3.63 14.90
C SER A 413 -0.79 -3.51 16.07
N ARG A 414 -1.66 -2.52 16.01
CA ARG A 414 -2.62 -2.27 17.08
C ARG A 414 -3.59 -3.43 17.25
N GLU A 415 -4.05 -4.01 16.13
CA GLU A 415 -4.97 -5.15 16.10
C GLU A 415 -4.34 -6.40 16.71
N GLU A 416 -3.03 -6.54 16.62
CA GLU A 416 -2.30 -7.69 17.13
C GLU A 416 -1.78 -7.52 18.56
N ALA A 417 -1.72 -6.29 19.06
CA ALA A 417 -1.09 -5.96 20.34
C ALA A 417 -1.74 -6.69 21.52
N VAL A 418 -3.07 -6.74 21.57
CA VAL A 418 -3.82 -7.39 22.64
C VAL A 418 -3.49 -8.87 22.72
N HIS A 419 -3.58 -9.59 21.60
CA HIS A 419 -3.29 -11.03 21.55
C HIS A 419 -1.80 -11.33 21.80
N HIS A 420 -0.91 -10.47 21.32
CA HIS A 420 0.52 -10.62 21.58
C HIS A 420 0.82 -10.53 23.07
N TYR A 421 0.36 -9.49 23.75
CA TYR A 421 0.62 -9.30 25.18
C TYR A 421 -0.12 -10.30 26.05
N GLN A 422 -1.30 -10.75 25.65
CA GLN A 422 -2.00 -11.87 26.28
C GLN A 422 -1.12 -13.13 26.26
N THR A 423 -0.61 -13.50 25.07
CA THR A 423 0.26 -14.67 24.92
C THR A 423 1.55 -14.55 25.73
N VAL A 424 2.17 -13.39 25.73
CA VAL A 424 3.38 -13.10 26.50
C VAL A 424 3.10 -13.21 28.01
N ALA A 425 1.98 -12.69 28.50
CA ALA A 425 1.58 -12.80 29.90
C ALA A 425 1.37 -14.26 30.33
N GLN A 426 0.65 -15.04 29.54
CA GLN A 426 0.44 -16.47 29.78
C GLN A 426 1.76 -17.26 29.79
N LEU A 427 2.69 -16.95 28.89
CA LEU A 427 4.01 -17.58 28.86
C LEU A 427 4.84 -17.22 30.08
N TYR A 428 4.87 -15.97 30.51
CA TYR A 428 5.55 -15.57 31.73
C TYR A 428 4.97 -16.26 32.97
N HIS A 429 3.65 -16.33 33.07
CA HIS A 429 2.96 -17.04 34.16
C HIS A 429 3.36 -18.52 34.16
N ARG A 430 3.31 -19.20 33.00
CA ARG A 430 3.70 -20.61 32.85
C ARG A 430 5.16 -20.90 33.26
N LEU A 431 6.02 -19.87 33.12
CA LEU A 431 7.42 -19.93 33.53
C LEU A 431 7.67 -19.47 34.97
N GLY A 432 6.61 -19.21 35.76
CA GLY A 432 6.69 -18.75 37.14
C GLY A 432 7.16 -17.31 37.32
N ARG A 433 7.20 -16.50 36.23
CA ARG A 433 7.64 -15.10 36.24
C ARG A 433 6.45 -14.18 36.42
N LEU A 434 5.85 -14.22 37.64
CA LEU A 434 4.56 -13.56 37.91
C LEU A 434 4.56 -12.05 37.69
N GLU A 435 5.62 -11.35 38.11
CA GLU A 435 5.70 -9.89 37.92
C GLU A 435 5.74 -9.51 36.42
N ALA A 436 6.53 -10.21 35.62
CA ALA A 436 6.57 -9.97 34.18
C ALA A 436 5.23 -10.34 33.49
N ALA A 437 4.52 -11.36 34.01
CA ALA A 437 3.20 -11.71 33.52
C ALA A 437 2.18 -10.57 33.78
N ARG A 438 2.24 -9.97 34.98
CA ARG A 438 1.39 -8.83 35.36
C ARG A 438 1.65 -7.60 34.51
N GLN A 439 2.90 -7.27 34.25
CA GLN A 439 3.28 -6.17 33.36
C GLN A 439 2.78 -6.40 31.94
N ALA A 440 2.90 -7.60 31.39
CA ALA A 440 2.37 -7.94 30.07
C ALA A 440 0.85 -7.86 30.03
N ALA A 441 0.14 -8.25 31.10
CA ALA A 441 -1.31 -8.10 31.19
C ALA A 441 -1.74 -6.63 31.24
N ALA A 442 -1.00 -5.78 31.94
CA ALA A 442 -1.22 -4.33 31.93
C ALA A 442 -1.04 -3.72 30.55
N LEU A 443 -0.08 -4.24 29.73
CA LEU A 443 0.06 -3.84 28.34
C LEU A 443 -1.10 -4.32 27.47
N CYS A 444 -1.59 -5.56 27.68
CA CYS A 444 -2.79 -6.07 27.04
C CYS A 444 -3.96 -5.10 27.27
N ARG A 445 -4.20 -4.71 28.53
CA ARG A 445 -5.27 -3.74 28.90
C ARG A 445 -5.06 -2.36 28.30
N LYS A 446 -3.83 -1.87 28.26
CA LYS A 446 -3.48 -0.56 27.66
C LYS A 446 -3.88 -0.47 26.19
N TYR A 447 -3.72 -1.55 25.44
CA TYR A 447 -3.98 -1.58 24.00
C TYR A 447 -5.39 -2.03 23.64
N ALA A 448 -6.15 -2.62 24.56
CA ALA A 448 -7.54 -3.02 24.38
C ALA A 448 -8.44 -1.81 24.07
N ARG A 449 -9.35 -1.96 23.10
CA ARG A 449 -10.25 -0.90 22.61
C ARG A 449 -11.70 -1.35 22.54
N SER A 450 -11.96 -2.52 21.94
CA SER A 450 -13.31 -3.08 21.91
C SER A 450 -13.70 -3.60 23.29
N SER A 451 -15.00 -3.72 23.53
CA SER A 451 -15.53 -4.33 24.76
C SER A 451 -14.92 -5.70 25.00
N ASP A 452 -14.87 -6.54 23.96
CA ASP A 452 -14.34 -7.91 24.05
C ASP A 452 -12.85 -7.95 24.39
N GLU A 453 -12.05 -7.03 23.83
CA GLU A 453 -10.62 -6.89 24.16
C GLU A 453 -10.40 -6.40 25.60
N VAL A 454 -11.26 -5.50 26.07
CA VAL A 454 -11.23 -5.00 27.44
C VAL A 454 -11.57 -6.12 28.41
N ASP A 455 -12.66 -6.84 28.16
CA ASP A 455 -13.09 -7.98 28.98
C ASP A 455 -12.00 -9.05 29.04
N LEU A 456 -11.41 -9.41 27.90
CA LEU A 456 -10.28 -10.34 27.81
C LEU A 456 -9.07 -9.90 28.64
N ALA A 457 -8.73 -8.63 28.60
CA ALA A 457 -7.60 -8.10 29.34
C ALA A 457 -7.87 -8.02 30.84
N GLU A 458 -9.10 -7.71 31.24
CA GLU A 458 -9.54 -7.68 32.63
C GLU A 458 -9.60 -9.10 33.24
N GLU A 459 -10.13 -10.07 32.53
CA GLU A 459 -10.07 -11.49 32.94
C GLU A 459 -8.62 -11.97 33.12
N LEU A 460 -7.73 -11.60 32.21
CA LEU A 460 -6.31 -11.93 32.30
C LEU A 460 -5.66 -11.28 33.54
N MET A 461 -5.98 -10.04 33.84
CA MET A 461 -5.48 -9.33 35.02
C MET A 461 -6.01 -9.93 36.31
N GLU A 462 -7.29 -10.24 36.38
CA GLU A 462 -7.93 -10.91 37.53
C GLU A 462 -7.28 -12.28 37.78
N TRP A 463 -7.10 -13.09 36.72
CA TRP A 463 -6.46 -14.39 36.80
C TRP A 463 -5.01 -14.31 37.34
N LEU A 464 -4.29 -13.22 37.04
CA LEU A 464 -2.91 -12.96 37.52
C LEU A 464 -2.87 -12.25 38.89
N GLY A 465 -4.03 -11.90 39.48
CA GLY A 465 -4.12 -11.15 40.71
C GLY A 465 -3.55 -9.74 40.61
N VAL A 466 -3.79 -9.06 39.49
CA VAL A 466 -3.32 -7.69 39.23
C VAL A 466 -4.39 -6.71 39.67
N GLY A 467 -4.06 -5.82 40.62
CA GLY A 467 -4.88 -4.62 40.92
C GLY A 467 -4.74 -3.57 39.81
N SER A 468 -5.69 -2.65 39.76
CA SER A 468 -5.76 -1.56 38.74
C SER A 468 -4.56 -0.61 38.69
N ASP A 469 -3.60 -0.74 39.59
CA ASP A 469 -2.54 0.25 39.84
C ASP A 469 -1.17 -0.12 39.19
N VAL A 470 -1.10 -1.21 38.42
CA VAL A 470 0.16 -1.61 37.74
C VAL A 470 0.37 -0.77 36.50
N ALA A 471 1.37 0.14 36.56
CA ALA A 471 1.79 0.92 35.40
C ALA A 471 2.60 0.03 34.41
N PRO A 472 2.31 0.09 33.09
CA PRO A 472 3.07 -0.63 32.10
C PRO A 472 4.45 0.00 31.87
N GLU A 473 5.53 -0.72 32.20
CA GLU A 473 6.91 -0.35 31.87
C GLU A 473 7.35 -1.05 30.57
N ASP A 474 8.13 -0.33 29.75
CA ASP A 474 8.87 -0.86 28.57
C ASP A 474 8.06 -1.63 27.51
N ALA A 475 6.96 -1.07 27.04
CA ALA A 475 6.31 -1.60 25.85
C ALA A 475 7.13 -1.29 24.58
N PRO A 476 7.32 -2.27 23.66
CA PRO A 476 7.78 -1.93 22.32
C PRO A 476 6.80 -0.94 21.67
N PRO A 477 7.28 0.02 20.86
CA PRO A 477 6.40 0.95 20.19
C PRO A 477 5.41 0.19 19.30
N LEU A 478 4.13 0.60 19.35
CA LEU A 478 3.20 0.19 18.30
C LEU A 478 3.79 0.63 16.95
N ALA A 479 3.72 -0.23 15.96
CA ALA A 479 3.92 0.22 14.59
C ALA A 479 2.98 1.41 14.39
N ALA A 480 3.54 2.59 14.05
CA ALA A 480 2.70 3.62 13.49
C ALA A 480 1.84 2.94 12.42
N ALA A 481 0.55 3.25 12.35
CA ALA A 481 -0.35 2.68 11.37
C ALA A 481 0.10 3.06 9.94
N ALA A 482 1.28 2.63 9.56
CA ALA A 482 1.62 2.35 8.20
C ALA A 482 0.67 1.23 7.85
N GLY A 483 -0.27 1.52 6.95
CA GLY A 483 -1.28 0.56 6.55
C GLY A 483 -0.67 -0.82 6.57
N THR A 484 -1.09 -1.63 7.47
CA THR A 484 -0.60 -2.96 7.71
C THR A 484 -0.47 -3.62 6.35
N PRO A 485 0.64 -4.25 6.00
CA PRO A 485 0.49 -5.41 5.19
C PRO A 485 -0.33 -6.32 6.09
N GLU A 486 -1.64 -6.30 5.88
CA GLU A 486 -2.52 -7.29 6.46
C GLU A 486 -1.80 -8.61 6.44
N ALA A 487 -1.80 -9.32 7.56
CA ALA A 487 -1.59 -10.75 7.58
C ALA A 487 -2.76 -11.35 6.79
N THR A 488 -2.85 -10.98 5.55
CA THR A 488 -3.82 -11.47 4.62
C THR A 488 -3.35 -12.84 4.21
N ALA A 489 -4.27 -13.75 4.27
CA ALA A 489 -4.31 -14.90 3.42
C ALA A 489 -3.62 -14.58 2.08
N PHE A 490 -2.91 -15.54 1.51
CA PHE A 490 -2.23 -15.43 0.23
C PHE A 490 -3.14 -14.82 -0.85
N GLY A 491 -3.22 -13.55 -0.88
CA GLY A 491 -3.83 -12.70 -1.87
C GLY A 491 -3.20 -11.34 -1.66
N PRO A 492 -2.86 -10.61 -2.70
CA PRO A 492 -2.48 -9.25 -2.48
C PRO A 492 -3.67 -8.55 -1.84
N PRO A 493 -3.43 -7.56 -1.00
CA PRO A 493 -4.36 -6.47 -0.89
C PRO A 493 -4.32 -5.73 -2.23
N LEU A 494 -4.94 -6.31 -3.26
CA LEU A 494 -5.13 -5.68 -4.56
C LEU A 494 -6.47 -4.95 -4.59
N GLU A 495 -7.24 -4.97 -3.51
CA GLU A 495 -8.59 -4.42 -3.54
C GLU A 495 -8.67 -2.90 -3.39
N GLU A 496 -7.65 -2.24 -2.84
CA GLU A 496 -7.62 -0.77 -2.85
C GLU A 496 -6.66 -0.16 -3.87
N SER A 497 -5.80 -0.94 -4.53
CA SER A 497 -4.82 -0.42 -5.49
C SER A 497 -5.08 -0.78 -6.95
N ASP A 498 -6.13 -1.53 -7.28
CA ASP A 498 -6.49 -1.82 -8.68
C ASP A 498 -7.15 -0.64 -9.40
N ARG A 499 -7.52 0.39 -8.67
CA ARG A 499 -7.72 1.68 -9.30
C ARG A 499 -6.35 2.35 -9.44
N PRO A 500 -5.90 2.65 -10.68
CA PRO A 500 -4.78 3.54 -10.83
C PRO A 500 -5.13 4.80 -10.06
N LEU A 501 -4.35 5.08 -9.00
CA LEU A 501 -4.46 6.35 -8.29
C LEU A 501 -4.30 7.45 -9.33
N ASN A 502 -5.44 7.91 -9.83
CA ASN A 502 -5.69 9.11 -10.60
C ASN A 502 -5.00 9.24 -11.96
N ALA A 503 -5.82 9.25 -12.97
CA ALA A 503 -5.43 9.83 -14.25
C ALA A 503 -4.98 11.27 -14.02
N PRO A 504 -3.78 11.66 -14.51
CA PRO A 504 -3.41 13.06 -14.53
C PRO A 504 -4.49 13.83 -15.30
N ALA A 505 -4.85 15.00 -14.81
CA ALA A 505 -5.94 15.88 -15.30
C ALA A 505 -5.85 16.30 -16.79
N SER A 506 -5.10 15.63 -17.61
CA SER A 506 -4.93 15.88 -19.04
C SER A 506 -5.40 14.74 -19.94
N ALA A 507 -6.08 13.74 -19.40
CA ALA A 507 -6.38 12.54 -20.15
C ALA A 507 -7.88 12.23 -20.13
N SER A 508 -8.59 12.75 -21.11
CA SER A 508 -9.90 12.26 -21.47
C SER A 508 -9.81 10.83 -22.01
N GLY A 509 -10.18 9.87 -21.19
CA GLY A 509 -10.26 8.47 -21.57
C GLY A 509 -10.89 7.69 -20.45
N THR A 510 -12.21 7.62 -20.50
CA THR A 510 -13.09 6.82 -19.67
C THR A 510 -12.61 5.36 -19.67
N GLN A 511 -12.00 4.90 -18.55
CA GLN A 511 -12.28 3.53 -18.14
C GLN A 511 -13.43 3.64 -17.15
N MET A 512 -14.60 3.29 -17.63
CA MET A 512 -15.76 3.06 -16.79
C MET A 512 -15.36 1.99 -15.75
N ALA A 513 -15.60 2.26 -14.47
CA ALA A 513 -15.91 1.19 -13.52
C ALA A 513 -16.90 0.26 -14.24
N PRO A 514 -16.81 -1.09 -14.07
CA PRO A 514 -17.78 -1.96 -14.69
C PRO A 514 -19.18 -1.39 -14.39
N PRO A 515 -20.05 -1.27 -15.40
CA PRO A 515 -21.33 -0.60 -15.21
C PRO A 515 -22.05 -1.28 -14.04
N ARG A 516 -22.63 -0.49 -13.16
CA ARG A 516 -23.49 -1.01 -12.10
C ARG A 516 -24.59 -1.81 -12.75
N VAL A 517 -24.85 -2.98 -12.18
CA VAL A 517 -25.88 -3.90 -12.67
C VAL A 517 -27.08 -3.81 -11.75
N GLU A 518 -28.25 -3.56 -12.32
CA GLU A 518 -29.51 -3.68 -11.59
C GLU A 518 -30.04 -5.10 -11.74
N VAL A 519 -30.40 -5.74 -10.65
CA VAL A 519 -31.02 -7.04 -10.62
C VAL A 519 -32.27 -7.03 -9.77
N GLN A 520 -33.33 -7.68 -10.26
CA GLN A 520 -34.57 -7.89 -9.53
C GLN A 520 -34.60 -9.31 -9.01
N GLY A 521 -34.98 -9.46 -7.74
CA GLY A 521 -35.03 -10.77 -7.12
C GLY A 521 -35.81 -10.76 -5.82
N SER A 522 -35.73 -11.84 -5.09
CA SER A 522 -36.34 -11.99 -3.77
C SER A 522 -35.23 -12.07 -2.73
N PHE A 523 -35.17 -11.10 -1.82
CA PHE A 523 -34.27 -11.13 -0.67
C PHE A 523 -34.77 -12.16 0.34
N SER A 524 -33.95 -13.14 0.68
CA SER A 524 -34.33 -14.26 1.54
C SER A 524 -33.44 -14.45 2.77
N ARG A 525 -32.18 -13.95 2.74
CA ARG A 525 -31.23 -14.18 3.80
C ARG A 525 -30.12 -13.13 3.81
N LEU A 526 -29.67 -12.76 5.03
CA LEU A 526 -28.50 -11.91 5.24
C LEU A 526 -27.57 -12.58 6.25
N ASP A 527 -26.39 -13.01 5.80
CA ASP A 527 -25.37 -13.55 6.69
C ASP A 527 -24.47 -12.41 7.17
N CYS A 528 -24.53 -12.07 8.45
CA CYS A 528 -23.69 -11.05 9.05
C CYS A 528 -22.37 -11.68 9.53
N LEU A 529 -21.24 -11.18 9.08
CA LEU A 529 -19.91 -11.71 9.30
C LEU A 529 -18.99 -10.58 9.81
N GLY A 530 -19.24 -10.14 11.04
CA GLY A 530 -18.57 -8.99 11.63
C GLY A 530 -19.07 -7.68 11.00
N GLU A 531 -18.16 -6.85 10.49
CA GLU A 531 -18.50 -5.57 9.82
C GLU A 531 -19.05 -5.75 8.41
N ARG A 532 -18.92 -6.95 7.83
CA ARG A 532 -19.38 -7.30 6.49
C ARG A 532 -20.62 -8.17 6.55
N ALA A 533 -21.41 -8.20 5.48
CA ALA A 533 -22.53 -9.11 5.36
C ALA A 533 -22.63 -9.67 3.93
N ARG A 534 -23.22 -10.87 3.82
CA ARG A 534 -23.55 -11.49 2.55
C ARG A 534 -25.06 -11.47 2.36
N LEU A 535 -25.50 -10.78 1.30
CA LEU A 535 -26.89 -10.71 0.86
C LEU A 535 -27.17 -11.89 -0.08
N HIS A 536 -28.17 -12.68 0.22
CA HIS A 536 -28.64 -13.77 -0.62
C HIS A 536 -29.90 -13.33 -1.38
N LEU A 537 -29.75 -13.19 -2.69
CA LEU A 537 -30.81 -12.76 -3.60
C LEU A 537 -31.24 -13.91 -4.50
N GLN A 538 -32.48 -14.32 -4.44
CA GLN A 538 -33.04 -15.33 -5.33
C GLN A 538 -33.49 -14.66 -6.64
N ILE A 539 -32.90 -15.04 -7.77
CA ILE A 539 -33.16 -14.49 -9.12
C ILE A 539 -33.64 -15.60 -10.07
N GLU A 540 -34.07 -15.21 -11.30
CA GLU A 540 -34.40 -16.16 -12.38
C GLU A 540 -33.14 -16.88 -12.89
N GLY A 541 -32.65 -17.87 -12.25
CA GLY A 541 -31.43 -18.59 -12.63
C GLY A 541 -30.69 -19.16 -11.44
N GLY A 542 -31.12 -18.85 -10.24
CA GLY A 542 -30.55 -19.37 -9.01
C GLY A 542 -30.35 -18.31 -7.93
N GLU A 543 -29.49 -18.62 -7.01
CA GLU A 543 -29.12 -17.72 -5.91
C GLU A 543 -27.92 -16.87 -6.34
N LEU A 544 -28.04 -15.54 -6.16
CA LEU A 544 -26.98 -14.56 -6.40
C LEU A 544 -26.48 -14.05 -5.03
N PRO A 545 -25.32 -14.49 -4.57
CA PRO A 545 -24.72 -13.96 -3.35
C PRO A 545 -23.97 -12.64 -3.64
N LEU A 546 -24.30 -11.58 -2.88
CA LEU A 546 -23.70 -10.26 -3.03
C LEU A 546 -23.09 -9.78 -1.70
N ALA A 547 -21.95 -9.12 -1.74
CA ALA A 547 -21.28 -8.57 -0.58
C ALA A 547 -21.86 -7.22 -0.16
N ILE A 548 -22.02 -7.01 1.13
CA ILE A 548 -22.14 -5.71 1.79
C ILE A 548 -20.84 -5.53 2.59
N LEU A 549 -19.94 -4.71 2.08
CA LEU A 549 -18.63 -4.48 2.71
C LEU A 549 -18.71 -3.52 3.89
N ASP A 550 -19.63 -2.55 3.80
CA ASP A 550 -19.96 -1.59 4.84
C ASP A 550 -21.47 -1.29 4.79
N ALA A 551 -22.15 -1.58 5.89
CA ALA A 551 -23.61 -1.37 5.98
C ALA A 551 -24.00 0.12 5.85
N ALA A 552 -23.12 1.05 6.27
CA ALA A 552 -23.36 2.48 6.18
C ALA A 552 -23.26 3.01 4.73
N SER A 553 -22.52 2.30 3.86
CA SER A 553 -22.34 2.67 2.45
C SER A 553 -23.50 2.22 1.54
N VAL A 554 -24.40 1.35 2.01
CA VAL A 554 -25.50 0.80 1.23
C VAL A 554 -26.77 1.62 1.44
N LYS A 555 -27.34 2.17 0.35
CA LYS A 555 -28.62 2.87 0.40
C LYS A 555 -29.76 1.85 0.44
N VAL A 556 -30.47 1.76 1.58
CA VAL A 556 -31.65 0.89 1.72
C VAL A 556 -32.91 1.73 1.74
N SER A 557 -33.87 1.39 0.89
CA SER A 557 -35.17 2.07 0.82
C SER A 557 -36.31 1.06 0.76
N GLY A 558 -37.40 1.38 1.44
CA GLY A 558 -38.64 0.60 1.41
C GLY A 558 -39.66 1.12 0.39
N PRO A 559 -40.82 0.48 0.28
CA PRO A 559 -41.94 1.00 -0.47
C PRO A 559 -42.26 2.44 -0.02
N GLU A 560 -42.51 3.34 -0.97
CA GLU A 560 -42.78 4.76 -0.72
C GLU A 560 -41.67 5.54 0.02
N GLY A 561 -40.42 5.03 0.00
CA GLY A 561 -39.25 5.71 0.61
C GLY A 561 -39.12 5.54 2.12
N GLY A 562 -39.83 4.58 2.73
CA GLY A 562 -39.71 4.25 4.15
C GLY A 562 -38.36 3.61 4.50
N LEU A 563 -37.88 3.82 5.72
CA LEU A 563 -36.70 3.11 6.27
C LEU A 563 -37.02 1.62 6.47
N VAL A 564 -36.13 0.76 6.00
CA VAL A 564 -36.21 -0.68 6.17
C VAL A 564 -34.99 -1.14 6.98
N GLU A 565 -35.25 -1.78 8.12
CA GLU A 565 -34.18 -2.43 8.88
C GLU A 565 -33.89 -3.82 8.29
N LEU A 566 -32.61 -4.09 8.06
CA LEU A 566 -32.10 -5.40 7.68
C LEU A 566 -31.59 -6.11 8.93
N SER A 567 -32.12 -7.29 9.23
CA SER A 567 -31.66 -8.13 10.32
C SER A 567 -30.89 -9.34 9.79
N CYS A 568 -29.94 -9.83 10.58
CA CYS A 568 -29.17 -11.02 10.21
C CYS A 568 -30.01 -12.29 10.23
N GLY A 569 -29.66 -13.27 9.38
CA GLY A 569 -30.30 -14.57 9.27
C GLY A 569 -31.37 -14.66 8.18
N GLU A 570 -32.17 -15.73 8.25
CA GLU A 570 -33.25 -15.96 7.29
C GLU A 570 -34.37 -14.93 7.44
N GLN A 571 -34.84 -14.43 6.31
CA GLN A 571 -35.87 -13.42 6.22
C GLN A 571 -37.11 -13.99 5.48
N LYS A 572 -38.29 -13.44 5.73
CA LYS A 572 -39.40 -13.70 4.83
C LYS A 572 -39.06 -13.15 3.45
N PRO A 573 -39.18 -13.95 2.37
CA PRO A 573 -38.85 -13.51 1.01
C PRO A 573 -39.61 -12.21 0.66
N ARG A 574 -38.87 -11.18 0.25
CA ARG A 574 -39.42 -9.89 -0.12
C ARG A 574 -38.86 -9.48 -1.49
N PRO A 575 -39.71 -9.01 -2.42
CA PRO A 575 -39.23 -8.56 -3.71
C PRO A 575 -38.36 -7.30 -3.53
N VAL A 576 -37.19 -7.32 -4.15
CA VAL A 576 -36.23 -6.23 -4.09
C VAL A 576 -35.62 -5.98 -5.47
N MET A 577 -35.21 -4.75 -5.70
CA MET A 577 -34.27 -4.38 -6.73
C MET A 577 -32.94 -4.06 -6.05
N VAL A 578 -31.86 -4.69 -6.53
CA VAL A 578 -30.51 -4.48 -6.02
C VAL A 578 -29.64 -3.93 -7.14
N GLU A 579 -29.00 -2.80 -6.87
CA GLU A 579 -27.93 -2.26 -7.70
C GLU A 579 -26.60 -2.66 -7.09
N TYR A 580 -25.79 -3.38 -7.84
CA TYR A 580 -24.48 -3.85 -7.38
C TYR A 580 -23.42 -3.63 -8.45
N GLN A 581 -22.18 -3.56 -8.00
CA GLN A 581 -21.01 -3.54 -8.86
C GLN A 581 -20.49 -4.96 -9.01
N PRO A 582 -20.44 -5.53 -10.23
CA PRO A 582 -19.91 -6.87 -10.43
C PRO A 582 -18.46 -6.95 -9.94
N PHE A 583 -18.24 -7.85 -9.01
CA PHE A 583 -16.94 -8.15 -8.43
C PHE A 583 -16.98 -9.55 -7.84
N GLU A 584 -16.21 -10.46 -8.38
CA GLU A 584 -16.13 -11.83 -7.90
C GLU A 584 -15.16 -11.90 -6.70
N ASP A 585 -15.71 -11.97 -5.49
CA ASP A 585 -14.95 -12.23 -4.27
C ASP A 585 -15.00 -13.72 -3.94
N LEU A 586 -13.97 -14.44 -4.35
CA LEU A 586 -13.87 -15.89 -4.17
C LEU A 586 -13.74 -16.28 -2.68
N ASP A 587 -13.12 -15.45 -1.87
CA ASP A 587 -12.96 -15.71 -0.43
C ASP A 587 -14.27 -15.48 0.33
N PHE A 588 -15.06 -14.51 -0.12
CA PHE A 588 -16.37 -14.22 0.44
C PHE A 588 -17.51 -14.95 -0.29
N GLY A 589 -17.22 -15.59 -1.42
CA GLY A 589 -18.18 -16.36 -2.22
C GLY A 589 -19.31 -15.48 -2.74
N THR A 590 -19.00 -14.28 -3.24
CA THR A 590 -19.97 -13.30 -3.75
C THR A 590 -19.61 -12.85 -5.16
N GLU A 591 -20.63 -12.47 -5.96
CA GLU A 591 -20.51 -12.08 -7.36
C GLU A 591 -20.51 -10.56 -7.59
N GLY A 592 -20.61 -9.77 -6.52
CA GLY A 592 -20.60 -8.32 -6.59
C GLY A 592 -20.77 -7.64 -5.25
N VAL A 593 -20.54 -6.33 -5.23
CA VAL A 593 -20.68 -5.46 -4.05
C VAL A 593 -21.95 -4.63 -4.18
N VAL A 594 -22.82 -4.74 -3.19
CA VAL A 594 -24.11 -4.03 -3.13
C VAL A 594 -23.91 -2.53 -2.92
N LYS A 595 -24.62 -1.71 -3.67
CA LYS A 595 -24.63 -0.25 -3.54
C LYS A 595 -26.01 0.28 -3.13
N VAL A 596 -27.08 -0.32 -3.67
CA VAL A 596 -28.47 0.08 -3.36
C VAL A 596 -29.33 -1.16 -3.19
N ILE A 597 -30.22 -1.14 -2.20
CA ILE A 597 -31.29 -2.13 -2.01
C ILE A 597 -32.63 -1.39 -1.95
N GLN A 598 -33.52 -1.67 -2.87
CA GLN A 598 -34.84 -1.07 -2.92
C GLN A 598 -35.90 -2.17 -2.77
N PHE A 599 -36.60 -2.17 -1.66
CA PHE A 599 -37.76 -3.06 -1.44
C PHE A 599 -38.98 -2.53 -2.19
N ARG A 600 -39.73 -3.44 -2.82
CA ARG A 600 -40.96 -3.14 -3.58
C ARG A 600 -42.20 -3.57 -2.83
#